data_84bbacde3d34c90dac4e117591890cb0
#
_entry.id   84bbacde3d34c90dac4e117591890cb0
#
_cell.length_a   1.000
_cell.length_b   1.000
_cell.length_c   1.000
_cell.angle_alpha   90.00
_cell.angle_beta   90.00
_cell.angle_gamma   90.00
#
_symmetry.space_group_name_H-M   'P 1'
#
loop_
_entity.id
_entity.type
_entity.pdbx_description
1 polymer ?
#
loop_
_entity_poly.entity_id
_entity_poly.type
_entity_poly.pdbx_seq_one_letter_code
_entity_poly.pdbx_strand_id
1 'polypeptide(L)'
;MKKTFILTLLTIITLGLFRPITASAEDPQKLPSGIERDQIGQKIQDYVKEHEKTTAGMETVIFDKNGTIYQGNFGYMDKEKGIKADDDSVFEWGSAGKLMVWVSVMQLWEEGKVNLEEDIRNYLPEGFLKTLRYDKPITMLDLMNHQAGFEDSSHAYLENKGQNIEQILAINQPAQLYEPGTMTGYSNFSTGLAAYIVERISGQSFADYARKHILQPLGMNKTSLLTGYKDNDYVLEKRKEEITYDINGKSLGVNYMNIGLYPVGLTASTMGDFQRFAQALLKKEKLFKHAETWTTLYTATSNYPGTDMPLNMHGFWTQEYGTPLVGHGGNSYGFSSYILLDLKNGIGMTIMTNQGHEEVYNYDMPALVFGAKKKTPQETFDKFPAGNYRSARYYETGPLSFTRIFPRTSYVTNSADNKFLNGDFAVVSEQNGTAKVTYAYGDSFKVKDIDVMRDWAVLISMVVGVIYALLQLLVRGGLDLFRLVFKKNQSKTPKELRIWTYLTSLAAVGVAVNFYFLFLALGASDPSYLSSWRYMVFAGLGLILAGCAVFPLLTKARKGLSKSRLFLTVLTSLSALVIVANILYWSLYQFWAL
;
A
#
# COMPACT_ATOMS: atom_id res chain seq x y z
N MET A 1 74.55 20.66 -9.05
CA MET A 1 73.96 19.52 -9.75
C MET A 1 72.95 18.69 -8.91
N LYS A 2 73.09 18.48 -7.60
CA LYS A 2 72.14 17.67 -6.82
C LYS A 2 70.78 18.31 -6.55
N LYS A 3 70.65 19.64 -6.52
CA LYS A 3 69.37 20.32 -6.28
C LYS A 3 68.45 20.39 -7.51
N THR A 4 69.01 20.38 -8.70
CA THR A 4 68.25 20.44 -9.96
C THR A 4 67.64 19.07 -10.28
N PHE A 5 68.30 17.97 -9.89
CA PHE A 5 67.81 16.61 -10.13
C PHE A 5 66.64 16.22 -9.23
N ILE A 6 66.55 16.78 -8.00
CA ILE A 6 65.44 16.54 -7.08
C ILE A 6 64.18 17.29 -7.52
N LEU A 7 64.34 18.50 -8.10
CA LEU A 7 63.20 19.28 -8.58
C LEU A 7 62.55 18.65 -9.83
N THR A 8 63.36 18.07 -10.71
CA THR A 8 62.89 17.39 -11.93
C THR A 8 62.21 16.06 -11.60
N LEU A 9 62.66 15.34 -10.56
CA LEU A 9 62.04 14.10 -10.12
C LEU A 9 60.69 14.37 -9.41
N LEU A 10 60.55 15.44 -8.63
CA LEU A 10 59.28 15.83 -8.01
C LEU A 10 58.25 16.29 -9.07
N THR A 11 58.69 16.98 -10.13
CA THR A 11 57.80 17.41 -11.21
C THR A 11 57.28 16.25 -12.06
N ILE A 12 58.07 15.19 -12.23
CA ILE A 12 57.64 13.95 -12.94
C ILE A 12 56.69 13.12 -12.07
N ILE A 13 56.86 13.08 -10.75
CA ILE A 13 55.98 12.35 -9.84
C ILE A 13 54.63 13.05 -9.69
N THR A 14 54.56 14.39 -9.70
CA THR A 14 53.32 15.14 -9.64
C THR A 14 52.51 15.12 -10.95
N LEU A 15 53.18 14.99 -12.12
CA LEU A 15 52.50 14.84 -13.41
C LEU A 15 51.98 13.42 -13.67
N GLY A 16 52.52 12.41 -12.99
CA GLY A 16 52.07 11.01 -13.12
C GLY A 16 50.86 10.63 -12.26
N LEU A 17 50.43 11.46 -11.30
CA LEU A 17 49.31 11.19 -10.41
C LEU A 17 48.00 11.86 -10.81
N PHE A 18 48.03 12.78 -11.76
CA PHE A 18 46.80 13.28 -12.39
C PHE A 18 46.56 12.49 -13.69
N ARG A 19 46.08 11.23 -13.58
CA ARG A 19 45.21 10.72 -14.62
C ARG A 19 43.93 11.57 -14.54
N PRO A 20 43.53 12.29 -15.59
CA PRO A 20 42.20 12.80 -15.63
C PRO A 20 41.28 11.58 -15.48
N ILE A 21 40.42 11.56 -14.46
CA ILE A 21 39.25 10.73 -14.51
C ILE A 21 38.48 11.31 -15.70
N THR A 22 38.71 10.72 -16.88
CA THR A 22 37.81 10.92 -18.01
C THR A 22 36.49 10.38 -17.51
N ALA A 23 35.61 11.27 -17.02
CA ALA A 23 34.20 10.97 -17.02
C ALA A 23 33.92 10.50 -18.44
N SER A 24 33.61 9.22 -18.61
CA SER A 24 33.18 8.67 -19.88
C SER A 24 32.06 9.59 -20.33
N ALA A 25 32.27 10.36 -21.40
CA ALA A 25 31.21 11.11 -22.03
C ALA A 25 30.14 10.04 -22.37
N GLU A 26 28.99 10.14 -21.75
CA GLU A 26 27.88 9.24 -22.00
C GLU A 26 27.57 9.32 -23.49
N ASP A 27 27.52 8.15 -24.16
CA ASP A 27 27.20 8.07 -25.58
C ASP A 27 25.73 8.47 -25.75
N PRO A 28 25.41 9.62 -26.39
CA PRO A 28 24.03 10.10 -26.52
C PRO A 28 23.13 9.15 -27.33
N GLN A 29 23.73 8.15 -28.01
CA GLN A 29 23.01 7.13 -28.76
C GLN A 29 22.53 5.97 -27.86
N LYS A 30 23.09 5.81 -26.65
CA LYS A 30 22.76 4.70 -25.75
C LYS A 30 21.89 5.13 -24.60
N LEU A 31 21.04 4.19 -24.14
CA LEU A 31 20.32 4.26 -22.88
C LEU A 31 21.22 3.84 -21.71
N PRO A 32 20.88 4.16 -20.46
CA PRO A 32 21.65 3.72 -19.29
C PRO A 32 21.87 2.22 -19.18
N SER A 33 20.98 1.40 -19.78
CA SER A 33 21.15 -0.05 -19.91
C SER A 33 22.26 -0.48 -20.87
N GLY A 34 22.78 0.42 -21.71
CA GLY A 34 23.70 0.14 -22.81
C GLY A 34 23.01 -0.21 -24.14
N ILE A 35 21.68 -0.31 -24.17
CA ILE A 35 20.90 -0.55 -25.41
C ILE A 35 20.90 0.73 -26.24
N GLU A 36 21.10 0.59 -27.57
CA GLU A 36 20.99 1.69 -28.52
C GLU A 36 19.56 2.24 -28.53
N ARG A 37 19.39 3.58 -28.56
CA ARG A 37 18.08 4.24 -28.51
C ARG A 37 17.14 3.81 -29.63
N ASP A 38 17.65 3.57 -30.82
CA ASP A 38 16.87 3.12 -31.98
C ASP A 38 16.42 1.66 -31.87
N GLN A 39 17.07 0.86 -31.03
CA GLN A 39 16.75 -0.56 -30.81
C GLN A 39 15.74 -0.78 -29.68
N ILE A 40 15.53 0.21 -28.82
CA ILE A 40 14.72 0.00 -27.61
C ILE A 40 13.26 -0.40 -27.94
N GLY A 41 12.70 0.13 -29.02
CA GLY A 41 11.35 -0.21 -29.47
C GLY A 41 11.21 -1.70 -29.75
N GLN A 42 12.17 -2.28 -30.47
CA GLN A 42 12.18 -3.72 -30.75
C GLN A 42 12.36 -4.54 -29.48
N LYS A 43 13.26 -4.12 -28.57
CA LYS A 43 13.47 -4.80 -27.28
C LYS A 43 12.23 -4.83 -26.40
N ILE A 44 11.48 -3.71 -26.34
CA ILE A 44 10.19 -3.65 -25.62
C ILE A 44 9.16 -4.58 -26.28
N GLN A 45 9.06 -4.58 -27.61
CA GLN A 45 8.12 -5.46 -28.33
C GLN A 45 8.44 -6.94 -28.09
N ASP A 46 9.72 -7.33 -28.16
CA ASP A 46 10.17 -8.70 -27.89
C ASP A 46 9.84 -9.10 -26.46
N TYR A 47 10.10 -8.22 -25.48
CA TYR A 47 9.78 -8.45 -24.07
C TYR A 47 8.29 -8.63 -23.84
N VAL A 48 7.47 -7.74 -24.41
CA VAL A 48 5.99 -7.83 -24.27
C VAL A 48 5.46 -9.10 -24.92
N LYS A 49 5.99 -9.51 -26.07
CA LYS A 49 5.61 -10.76 -26.74
C LYS A 49 5.92 -12.00 -25.89
N GLU A 50 7.05 -12.00 -25.21
CA GLU A 50 7.44 -13.07 -24.27
C GLU A 50 6.49 -13.15 -23.07
N HIS A 51 5.97 -11.99 -22.62
CA HIS A 51 5.15 -11.86 -21.42
C HIS A 51 3.66 -11.52 -21.71
N GLU A 52 3.20 -11.67 -22.94
CA GLU A 52 1.84 -11.26 -23.38
C GLU A 52 0.67 -11.83 -22.57
N LYS A 53 0.91 -12.95 -21.85
CA LYS A 53 -0.10 -13.63 -21.03
C LYS A 53 -0.20 -13.11 -19.59
N THR A 54 0.73 -12.26 -19.17
CA THR A 54 0.80 -11.80 -17.77
C THR A 54 -0.14 -10.64 -17.49
N THR A 55 -0.43 -9.80 -18.48
CA THR A 55 -1.14 -8.54 -18.32
C THR A 55 -2.19 -8.36 -19.41
N ALA A 56 -3.31 -7.68 -19.09
CA ALA A 56 -4.39 -7.48 -20.02
C ALA A 56 -4.04 -6.44 -21.09
N GLY A 57 -3.83 -5.19 -20.67
CA GLY A 57 -3.41 -4.07 -21.50
C GLY A 57 -2.31 -3.27 -20.81
N MET A 58 -1.41 -2.71 -21.62
CA MET A 58 -0.29 -1.91 -21.14
C MET A 58 0.07 -0.83 -22.13
N GLU A 59 0.34 0.37 -21.61
CA GLU A 59 0.97 1.45 -22.36
C GLU A 59 2.28 1.86 -21.70
N THR A 60 3.27 2.20 -22.51
CA THR A 60 4.56 2.68 -22.02
C THR A 60 5.12 3.75 -22.95
N VAL A 61 5.77 4.75 -22.33
CA VAL A 61 6.51 5.78 -23.05
C VAL A 61 7.89 5.95 -22.45
N ILE A 62 8.91 5.93 -23.30
CA ILE A 62 10.30 6.29 -22.96
C ILE A 62 10.55 7.65 -23.59
N PHE A 63 11.05 8.59 -22.83
CA PHE A 63 11.24 9.98 -23.24
C PHE A 63 12.51 10.60 -22.65
N ASP A 64 12.97 11.68 -23.26
CA ASP A 64 14.00 12.55 -22.73
C ASP A 64 13.55 14.01 -22.70
N LYS A 65 14.47 14.93 -22.48
CA LYS A 65 14.19 16.38 -22.48
C LYS A 65 13.71 16.89 -23.84
N ASN A 66 14.03 16.21 -24.94
CA ASN A 66 13.71 16.65 -26.30
C ASN A 66 12.35 16.11 -26.77
N GLY A 67 11.92 14.97 -26.23
CA GLY A 67 10.64 14.37 -26.62
C GLY A 67 10.55 12.88 -26.35
N THR A 68 9.63 12.22 -27.04
CA THR A 68 9.43 10.78 -26.97
C THR A 68 10.52 10.04 -27.75
N ILE A 69 11.19 9.08 -27.10
CA ILE A 69 12.12 8.15 -27.72
C ILE A 69 11.36 6.95 -28.27
N TYR A 70 10.43 6.43 -27.49
CA TYR A 70 9.58 5.29 -27.86
C TYR A 70 8.24 5.37 -27.16
N GLN A 71 7.18 4.96 -27.86
CA GLN A 71 5.84 4.75 -27.31
C GLN A 71 5.29 3.42 -27.82
N GLY A 72 4.62 2.66 -26.97
CA GLY A 72 3.99 1.40 -27.33
C GLY A 72 2.71 1.16 -26.53
N ASN A 73 1.68 0.68 -27.24
CA ASN A 73 0.38 0.30 -26.71
C ASN A 73 0.20 -1.20 -26.98
N PHE A 74 -0.14 -1.99 -25.98
CA PHE A 74 -0.14 -3.45 -26.05
C PHE A 74 -1.36 -4.03 -25.35
N GLY A 75 -1.83 -5.16 -25.87
CA GLY A 75 -2.92 -5.92 -25.27
C GLY A 75 -4.28 -5.24 -25.43
N TYR A 76 -5.14 -5.37 -24.43
CA TYR A 76 -6.56 -5.05 -24.52
C TYR A 76 -7.07 -4.30 -23.31
N MET A 77 -7.88 -3.28 -23.53
CA MET A 77 -8.70 -2.64 -22.50
C MET A 77 -9.96 -3.46 -22.20
N ASP A 78 -10.43 -4.27 -23.16
CA ASP A 78 -11.45 -5.31 -22.95
C ASP A 78 -11.09 -6.55 -23.77
N LYS A 79 -10.61 -7.61 -23.09
CA LYS A 79 -10.21 -8.88 -23.74
C LYS A 79 -11.38 -9.59 -24.41
N GLU A 80 -12.59 -9.52 -23.81
CA GLU A 80 -13.75 -10.25 -24.30
C GLU A 80 -14.31 -9.61 -25.58
N LYS A 81 -14.31 -8.27 -25.63
CA LYS A 81 -14.75 -7.52 -26.81
C LYS A 81 -13.65 -7.28 -27.83
N GLY A 82 -12.39 -7.61 -27.50
CA GLY A 82 -11.24 -7.35 -28.36
C GLY A 82 -10.88 -5.87 -28.52
N ILE A 83 -11.25 -5.00 -27.55
CA ILE A 83 -10.90 -3.58 -27.53
C ILE A 83 -9.44 -3.47 -27.13
N LYS A 84 -8.59 -3.02 -28.05
CA LYS A 84 -7.16 -2.85 -27.82
C LYS A 84 -6.85 -1.62 -26.99
N ALA A 85 -5.72 -1.65 -26.27
CA ALA A 85 -5.13 -0.44 -25.70
C ALA A 85 -4.62 0.47 -26.82
N ASP A 86 -4.89 1.76 -26.73
CA ASP A 86 -4.50 2.80 -27.71
C ASP A 86 -4.26 4.14 -27.01
N ASP A 87 -3.77 5.16 -27.73
CA ASP A 87 -3.43 6.49 -27.19
C ASP A 87 -4.61 7.23 -26.51
N ASP A 88 -5.82 6.75 -26.72
CA ASP A 88 -7.05 7.28 -26.15
C ASP A 88 -7.53 6.50 -24.92
N SER A 89 -6.89 5.40 -24.57
CA SER A 89 -7.19 4.60 -23.39
C SER A 89 -6.89 5.38 -22.10
N VAL A 90 -7.71 5.14 -21.07
CA VAL A 90 -7.63 5.85 -19.80
C VAL A 90 -7.29 4.88 -18.66
N PHE A 91 -6.29 5.23 -17.90
CA PHE A 91 -5.81 4.45 -16.77
C PHE A 91 -5.86 5.27 -15.49
N GLU A 92 -6.08 4.61 -14.35
CA GLU A 92 -5.90 5.22 -13.05
C GLU A 92 -4.43 5.22 -12.66
N TRP A 93 -3.97 6.35 -12.08
CA TRP A 93 -2.58 6.49 -11.65
C TRP A 93 -2.29 5.76 -10.33
N GLY A 94 -3.34 5.46 -9.56
CA GLY A 94 -3.14 5.00 -8.20
C GLY A 94 -2.25 5.97 -7.43
N SER A 95 -1.37 5.42 -6.61
CA SER A 95 -0.49 6.23 -5.75
C SER A 95 0.50 7.14 -6.47
N ALA A 96 0.75 6.97 -7.78
CA ALA A 96 1.56 7.93 -8.54
C ALA A 96 0.94 9.34 -8.53
N GLY A 97 -0.38 9.45 -8.33
CA GLY A 97 -1.07 10.72 -8.14
C GLY A 97 -0.61 11.53 -6.92
N LYS A 98 0.01 10.90 -5.91
CA LYS A 98 0.57 11.59 -4.75
C LYS A 98 1.66 12.59 -5.12
N LEU A 99 2.35 12.37 -6.25
CA LEU A 99 3.34 13.32 -6.75
C LEU A 99 2.73 14.70 -7.03
N MET A 100 1.44 14.77 -7.41
CA MET A 100 0.76 16.08 -7.55
C MET A 100 0.53 16.74 -6.20
N VAL A 101 0.30 15.98 -5.13
CA VAL A 101 0.20 16.54 -3.77
C VAL A 101 1.53 17.16 -3.37
N TRP A 102 2.64 16.44 -3.58
CA TRP A 102 3.97 16.91 -3.23
C TRP A 102 4.40 18.12 -4.06
N VAL A 103 4.11 18.13 -5.35
CA VAL A 103 4.30 19.32 -6.20
C VAL A 103 3.50 20.51 -5.67
N SER A 104 2.25 20.32 -5.28
CA SER A 104 1.40 21.39 -4.74
C SER A 104 1.95 21.95 -3.42
N VAL A 105 2.44 21.09 -2.53
CA VAL A 105 3.11 21.51 -1.30
C VAL A 105 4.36 22.35 -1.62
N MET A 106 5.18 21.90 -2.57
CA MET A 106 6.40 22.63 -2.96
C MET A 106 6.10 23.96 -3.66
N GLN A 107 4.97 24.08 -4.37
CA GLN A 107 4.50 25.37 -4.90
C GLN A 107 4.14 26.34 -3.77
N LEU A 108 3.47 25.87 -2.71
CA LEU A 108 3.16 26.71 -1.55
C LEU A 108 4.40 27.02 -0.70
N TRP A 109 5.38 26.09 -0.66
CA TRP A 109 6.68 26.35 -0.04
C TRP A 109 7.45 27.44 -0.80
N GLU A 110 7.50 27.38 -2.13
CA GLU A 110 8.09 28.41 -2.98
C GLU A 110 7.47 29.79 -2.76
N GLU A 111 6.18 29.85 -2.47
CA GLU A 111 5.44 31.07 -2.14
C GLU A 111 5.61 31.52 -0.68
N GLY A 112 6.39 30.81 0.13
CA GLY A 112 6.59 31.10 1.55
C GLY A 112 5.37 30.85 2.43
N LYS A 113 4.37 30.13 1.94
CA LYS A 113 3.12 29.83 2.64
C LYS A 113 3.16 28.56 3.48
N VAL A 114 4.11 27.68 3.21
CA VAL A 114 4.37 26.43 3.95
C VAL A 114 5.85 26.40 4.33
N ASN A 115 6.13 26.10 5.57
CA ASN A 115 7.44 25.70 6.05
C ASN A 115 7.46 24.17 6.19
N LEU A 116 8.38 23.50 5.52
CA LEU A 116 8.45 22.04 5.50
C LEU A 116 8.82 21.42 6.86
N GLU A 117 9.50 22.20 7.73
CA GLU A 117 9.97 21.78 9.04
C GLU A 117 9.06 22.25 10.19
N GLU A 118 8.01 22.99 9.89
CA GLU A 118 7.06 23.48 10.89
C GLU A 118 6.04 22.39 11.27
N ASP A 119 5.53 22.49 12.50
CA ASP A 119 4.45 21.64 12.99
C ASP A 119 3.19 21.83 12.15
N ILE A 120 2.72 20.76 11.53
CA ILE A 120 1.53 20.78 10.67
C ILE A 120 0.26 21.21 11.41
N ARG A 121 0.24 21.12 12.75
CA ARG A 121 -0.90 21.61 13.56
C ARG A 121 -1.17 23.09 13.37
N ASN A 122 -0.14 23.88 13.00
CA ASN A 122 -0.28 25.29 12.69
C ASN A 122 -1.10 25.56 11.43
N TYR A 123 -1.21 24.59 10.55
CA TYR A 123 -2.00 24.66 9.31
C TYR A 123 -3.37 23.97 9.41
N LEU A 124 -3.63 23.24 10.49
CA LEU A 124 -4.87 22.49 10.73
C LEU A 124 -5.80 23.22 11.70
N PRO A 125 -7.11 22.92 11.73
CA PRO A 125 -7.97 23.40 12.78
C PRO A 125 -7.50 22.92 14.15
N GLU A 126 -7.69 23.74 15.18
CA GLU A 126 -7.36 23.38 16.56
C GLU A 126 -8.02 22.04 16.96
N GLY A 127 -7.22 21.14 17.53
CA GLY A 127 -7.70 19.81 17.96
C GLY A 127 -8.10 18.87 16.81
N PHE A 128 -7.72 19.16 15.57
CA PHE A 128 -8.05 18.28 14.43
C PHE A 128 -7.46 16.89 14.58
N LEU A 129 -6.18 16.77 14.95
CA LEU A 129 -5.52 15.49 15.20
C LEU A 129 -5.80 15.01 16.63
N LYS A 130 -6.52 13.89 16.77
CA LYS A 130 -7.05 13.38 18.05
C LYS A 130 -6.30 12.16 18.58
N THR A 131 -5.50 11.49 17.74
CA THR A 131 -4.89 10.19 18.05
C THR A 131 -3.38 10.26 18.24
N LEU A 132 -2.84 11.47 18.49
CA LEU A 132 -1.42 11.69 18.73
C LEU A 132 -1.00 11.08 20.07
N ARG A 133 0.12 10.36 20.03
CA ARG A 133 0.73 9.71 21.20
C ARG A 133 1.98 10.44 21.70
N TYR A 134 2.64 11.18 20.80
CA TYR A 134 3.92 11.85 21.09
C TYR A 134 3.73 13.35 21.04
N ASP A 135 4.44 14.06 21.91
CA ASP A 135 4.43 15.53 21.95
C ASP A 135 5.28 16.14 20.82
N LYS A 136 6.21 15.36 20.26
CA LYS A 136 7.06 15.79 19.15
C LYS A 136 6.21 16.28 17.97
N PRO A 137 6.52 17.47 17.43
CA PRO A 137 5.85 18.00 16.25
C PRO A 137 5.91 17.01 15.07
N ILE A 138 4.83 16.93 14.31
CA ILE A 138 4.81 16.31 12.98
C ILE A 138 5.03 17.42 11.98
N THR A 139 6.04 17.29 11.12
CA THR A 139 6.37 18.26 10.09
C THR A 139 5.80 17.86 8.72
N MET A 140 5.78 18.81 7.77
CA MET A 140 5.42 18.48 6.39
C MET A 140 6.41 17.47 5.78
N LEU A 141 7.70 17.56 6.13
CA LEU A 141 8.70 16.56 5.72
C LEU A 141 8.38 15.16 6.26
N ASP A 142 7.87 15.05 7.50
CA ASP A 142 7.43 13.76 8.04
C ASP A 142 6.25 13.18 7.24
N LEU A 143 5.34 14.03 6.75
CA LEU A 143 4.26 13.57 5.85
C LEU A 143 4.82 13.10 4.50
N MET A 144 5.73 13.88 3.89
CA MET A 144 6.37 13.57 2.59
C MET A 144 7.20 12.29 2.65
N ASN A 145 7.92 12.07 3.74
CA ASN A 145 8.75 10.89 3.97
C ASN A 145 7.95 9.68 4.49
N HIS A 146 6.64 9.82 4.71
CA HIS A 146 5.82 8.81 5.38
C HIS A 146 6.35 8.44 6.78
N GLN A 147 6.85 9.43 7.53
CA GLN A 147 7.47 9.29 8.84
C GLN A 147 6.67 9.98 9.96
N ALA A 148 5.42 10.35 9.73
CA ALA A 148 4.55 10.95 10.75
C ALA A 148 4.18 9.98 11.90
N GLY A 149 4.46 8.69 11.71
CA GLY A 149 4.29 7.66 12.74
C GLY A 149 2.90 7.06 12.84
N PHE A 150 1.97 7.36 11.94
CA PHE A 150 0.63 6.77 11.93
C PHE A 150 0.64 5.30 11.47
N GLU A 151 -0.26 4.48 12.06
CA GLU A 151 -0.57 3.15 11.56
C GLU A 151 -1.21 3.22 10.16
N ASP A 152 -1.37 2.08 9.50
CA ASP A 152 -2.13 2.04 8.24
C ASP A 152 -3.59 2.44 8.47
N SER A 153 -4.22 2.96 7.43
CA SER A 153 -5.59 3.47 7.54
C SER A 153 -6.45 3.06 6.36
N SER A 154 -7.74 2.90 6.61
CA SER A 154 -8.75 2.63 5.59
C SER A 154 -9.16 3.88 4.80
N HIS A 155 -8.67 5.07 5.14
CA HIS A 155 -9.12 6.36 4.56
C HIS A 155 -9.02 6.42 3.03
N ALA A 156 -8.00 5.75 2.44
CA ALA A 156 -7.88 5.69 0.98
C ALA A 156 -9.00 4.90 0.29
N TYR A 157 -9.77 4.12 1.06
CA TYR A 157 -10.81 3.23 0.53
C TYR A 157 -12.20 3.59 1.04
N LEU A 158 -12.33 4.61 1.91
CA LEU A 158 -13.64 5.07 2.36
C LEU A 158 -14.44 5.61 1.18
N GLU A 159 -15.64 5.05 1.02
CA GLU A 159 -16.55 5.47 -0.03
C GLU A 159 -16.93 6.95 0.14
N ASN A 160 -16.93 7.70 -0.96
CA ASN A 160 -17.40 9.07 -0.96
C ASN A 160 -18.94 9.10 -0.89
N LYS A 161 -19.46 9.62 0.19
CA LYS A 161 -20.89 9.85 0.42
C LYS A 161 -21.25 11.35 0.39
N GLY A 162 -20.45 12.13 -0.33
CA GLY A 162 -20.60 13.60 -0.44
C GLY A 162 -19.76 14.38 0.58
N GLN A 163 -18.86 13.71 1.31
CA GLN A 163 -17.94 14.40 2.24
C GLN A 163 -16.80 15.08 1.48
N ASN A 164 -16.29 16.18 2.04
CA ASN A 164 -15.02 16.78 1.64
C ASN A 164 -13.81 16.07 2.29
N ILE A 165 -12.59 16.46 1.92
CA ILE A 165 -11.35 15.85 2.45
C ILE A 165 -11.26 15.99 3.97
N GLU A 166 -11.61 17.16 4.53
CA GLU A 166 -11.62 17.40 5.97
C GLU A 166 -12.49 16.39 6.71
N GLN A 167 -13.71 16.22 6.23
CA GLN A 167 -14.68 15.29 6.84
C GLN A 167 -14.21 13.84 6.75
N ILE A 168 -13.64 13.44 5.62
CA ILE A 168 -13.06 12.09 5.45
C ILE A 168 -11.89 11.87 6.40
N LEU A 169 -10.96 12.82 6.51
CA LEU A 169 -9.82 12.72 7.42
C LEU A 169 -10.20 12.74 8.90
N ALA A 170 -11.33 13.36 9.24
CA ALA A 170 -11.83 13.38 10.61
C ALA A 170 -12.45 12.04 11.08
N ILE A 171 -12.79 11.15 10.13
CA ILE A 171 -13.37 9.84 10.41
C ILE A 171 -12.26 8.85 10.76
N ASN A 172 -12.35 8.21 11.93
CA ASN A 172 -11.49 7.09 12.33
C ASN A 172 -9.99 7.35 12.09
N GLN A 173 -9.49 8.47 12.62
CA GLN A 173 -8.07 8.81 12.50
C GLN A 173 -7.19 7.65 13.00
N PRO A 174 -6.14 7.28 12.23
CA PRO A 174 -5.24 6.21 12.63
C PRO A 174 -4.47 6.59 13.89
N ALA A 175 -4.16 5.60 14.73
CA ALA A 175 -3.33 5.83 15.90
C ALA A 175 -1.89 6.17 15.49
N GLN A 176 -1.24 7.03 16.27
CA GLN A 176 0.19 7.28 16.12
C GLN A 176 0.98 6.21 16.88
N LEU A 177 1.69 5.34 16.16
CA LEU A 177 2.45 4.23 16.73
C LEU A 177 3.92 4.56 16.97
N TYR A 178 4.49 5.43 16.14
CA TYR A 178 5.91 5.79 16.16
C TYR A 178 6.09 7.27 16.40
N GLU A 179 7.19 7.61 17.02
CA GLU A 179 7.62 9.00 17.12
C GLU A 179 7.94 9.55 15.72
N PRO A 180 7.48 10.77 15.37
CA PRO A 180 7.76 11.38 14.06
C PRO A 180 9.23 11.34 13.68
N GLY A 181 9.54 11.01 12.44
CA GLY A 181 10.90 10.93 11.89
C GLY A 181 11.66 9.64 12.22
N THR A 182 11.07 8.66 12.93
CA THR A 182 11.80 7.45 13.37
C THR A 182 11.56 6.22 12.51
N MET A 183 10.35 6.05 11.97
CA MET A 183 9.96 4.90 11.17
C MET A 183 9.26 5.34 9.90
N THR A 184 9.66 4.78 8.76
CA THR A 184 8.98 4.98 7.49
C THR A 184 7.86 3.96 7.35
N GLY A 185 6.63 4.41 7.55
CA GLY A 185 5.41 3.62 7.33
C GLY A 185 4.55 4.31 6.26
N TYR A 186 4.50 3.76 5.05
CA TYR A 186 3.73 4.35 3.96
C TYR A 186 2.29 4.66 4.38
N SER A 187 1.87 5.93 4.22
CA SER A 187 0.61 6.41 4.78
C SER A 187 -0.20 7.23 3.76
N ASN A 188 -1.37 6.70 3.38
CA ASN A 188 -2.36 7.47 2.63
C ASN A 188 -2.95 8.61 3.46
N PHE A 189 -3.12 8.40 4.78
CA PHE A 189 -3.59 9.43 5.69
C PHE A 189 -2.66 10.65 5.71
N SER A 190 -1.34 10.43 5.79
CA SER A 190 -0.34 11.51 5.75
C SER A 190 -0.43 12.32 4.45
N THR A 191 -0.56 11.66 3.30
CA THR A 191 -0.72 12.36 2.01
C THR A 191 -2.04 13.13 1.94
N GLY A 192 -3.12 12.55 2.46
CA GLY A 192 -4.42 13.22 2.55
C GLY A 192 -4.37 14.46 3.44
N LEU A 193 -3.66 14.41 4.58
CA LEU A 193 -3.41 15.57 5.44
C LEU A 193 -2.66 16.67 4.68
N ALA A 194 -1.63 16.31 3.92
CA ALA A 194 -0.90 17.27 3.10
C ALA A 194 -1.80 17.93 2.04
N ALA A 195 -2.64 17.15 1.37
CA ALA A 195 -3.63 17.69 0.42
C ALA A 195 -4.64 18.63 1.10
N TYR A 196 -5.11 18.27 2.30
CA TYR A 196 -5.99 19.13 3.09
C TYR A 196 -5.29 20.44 3.52
N ILE A 197 -4.02 20.38 3.89
CA ILE A 197 -3.23 21.60 4.19
C ILE A 197 -3.12 22.47 2.95
N VAL A 198 -2.94 21.90 1.74
CA VAL A 198 -2.99 22.68 0.49
C VAL A 198 -4.35 23.36 0.32
N GLU A 199 -5.47 22.70 0.57
CA GLU A 199 -6.81 23.31 0.54
C GLU A 199 -6.93 24.48 1.51
N ARG A 200 -6.50 24.28 2.76
CA ARG A 200 -6.61 25.30 3.81
C ARG A 200 -5.82 26.56 3.50
N ILE A 201 -4.61 26.40 3.00
CA ILE A 201 -3.72 27.53 2.71
C ILE A 201 -4.14 28.24 1.44
N SER A 202 -4.55 27.50 0.40
CA SER A 202 -4.94 28.08 -0.88
C SER A 202 -6.36 28.63 -0.93
N GLY A 203 -7.25 28.16 -0.03
CA GLY A 203 -8.69 28.44 -0.06
C GLY A 203 -9.42 27.81 -1.23
N GLN A 204 -8.81 26.82 -1.90
CA GLN A 204 -9.36 26.10 -3.04
C GLN A 204 -9.48 24.62 -2.69
N SER A 205 -10.41 23.88 -3.35
CA SER A 205 -10.35 22.41 -3.29
C SER A 205 -9.02 21.92 -3.86
N PHE A 206 -8.52 20.77 -3.39
CA PHE A 206 -7.27 20.22 -3.95
C PHE A 206 -7.39 19.99 -5.47
N ALA A 207 -8.54 19.51 -5.93
CA ALA A 207 -8.78 19.31 -7.36
C ALA A 207 -8.71 20.62 -8.16
N ASP A 208 -9.29 21.71 -7.65
CA ASP A 208 -9.21 23.01 -8.32
C ASP A 208 -7.81 23.59 -8.30
N TYR A 209 -7.11 23.42 -7.16
CA TYR A 209 -5.72 23.82 -7.06
C TYR A 209 -4.84 23.08 -8.08
N ALA A 210 -4.90 21.75 -8.09
CA ALA A 210 -4.10 20.92 -8.99
C ALA A 210 -4.47 21.17 -10.46
N ARG A 211 -5.76 21.35 -10.78
CA ARG A 211 -6.20 21.70 -12.14
C ARG A 211 -5.56 23.01 -12.60
N LYS A 212 -5.63 24.06 -11.78
CA LYS A 212 -5.14 25.39 -12.11
C LYS A 212 -3.62 25.47 -12.16
N HIS A 213 -2.92 24.81 -11.22
CA HIS A 213 -1.48 24.99 -11.03
C HIS A 213 -0.63 23.86 -11.61
N ILE A 214 -1.24 22.71 -11.99
CA ILE A 214 -0.54 21.57 -12.59
C ILE A 214 -1.13 21.20 -13.95
N LEU A 215 -2.42 20.82 -14.01
CA LEU A 215 -2.99 20.27 -15.25
C LEU A 215 -3.03 21.28 -16.38
N GLN A 216 -3.56 22.48 -16.13
CA GLN A 216 -3.68 23.54 -17.16
C GLN A 216 -2.31 24.00 -17.69
N PRO A 217 -1.30 24.32 -16.85
CA PRO A 217 0.03 24.68 -17.33
C PRO A 217 0.70 23.61 -18.19
N LEU A 218 0.39 22.33 -17.94
CA LEU A 218 0.93 21.20 -18.67
C LEU A 218 0.08 20.78 -19.87
N GLY A 219 -1.11 21.35 -20.05
CA GLY A 219 -2.04 20.98 -21.12
C GLY A 219 -2.65 19.59 -20.95
N MET A 220 -2.83 19.14 -19.70
CA MET A 220 -3.38 17.84 -19.34
C MET A 220 -4.92 17.89 -19.36
N ASN A 221 -5.49 17.89 -20.55
CA ASN A 221 -6.94 18.08 -20.75
C ASN A 221 -7.74 16.78 -20.68
N LYS A 222 -7.07 15.63 -20.72
CA LYS A 222 -7.65 14.29 -20.63
C LYS A 222 -7.33 13.65 -19.26
N THR A 223 -7.43 14.44 -18.18
CA THR A 223 -7.13 14.03 -16.81
C THR A 223 -8.27 14.39 -15.88
N SER A 224 -8.73 13.44 -15.09
CA SER A 224 -9.72 13.59 -14.02
C SER A 224 -9.07 13.41 -12.64
N LEU A 225 -9.54 14.20 -11.67
CA LEU A 225 -9.09 14.17 -10.27
C LEU A 225 -10.19 13.73 -9.30
N LEU A 226 -11.46 13.83 -9.69
CA LEU A 226 -12.59 13.63 -8.80
C LEU A 226 -13.20 12.23 -8.91
N THR A 227 -13.77 11.80 -7.80
CA THR A 227 -14.55 10.57 -7.69
C THR A 227 -15.64 10.49 -8.76
N GLY A 228 -15.68 9.35 -9.48
CA GLY A 228 -16.61 9.12 -10.58
C GLY A 228 -16.31 9.97 -11.81
N TYR A 229 -15.09 10.54 -11.90
CA TYR A 229 -14.55 11.31 -13.05
C TYR A 229 -15.44 12.49 -13.50
N LYS A 230 -16.21 13.07 -12.57
CA LYS A 230 -17.23 14.10 -12.81
C LYS A 230 -16.66 15.43 -13.31
N ASP A 231 -15.37 15.61 -13.20
CA ASP A 231 -14.63 16.80 -13.61
C ASP A 231 -14.03 16.69 -15.00
N ASN A 232 -14.24 15.56 -15.72
CA ASN A 232 -13.75 15.37 -17.08
C ASN A 232 -14.60 14.38 -17.87
N ASP A 233 -15.44 14.89 -18.78
CA ASP A 233 -16.36 14.08 -19.58
C ASP A 233 -15.64 13.07 -20.47
N TYR A 234 -14.46 13.41 -21.01
CA TYR A 234 -13.67 12.48 -21.82
C TYR A 234 -13.27 11.25 -21.03
N VAL A 235 -12.72 11.45 -19.83
CA VAL A 235 -12.30 10.36 -18.93
C VAL A 235 -13.52 9.53 -18.53
N LEU A 236 -14.62 10.18 -18.17
CA LEU A 236 -15.86 9.50 -17.78
C LEU A 236 -16.39 8.60 -18.91
N GLU A 237 -16.45 9.09 -20.15
CA GLU A 237 -16.96 8.29 -21.27
C GLU A 237 -16.06 7.10 -21.60
N LYS A 238 -14.74 7.29 -21.62
CA LYS A 238 -13.79 6.18 -21.85
C LYS A 238 -13.87 5.11 -20.75
N ARG A 239 -13.96 5.54 -19.50
CA ARG A 239 -14.03 4.60 -18.36
C ARG A 239 -15.31 3.76 -18.32
N LYS A 240 -16.35 4.11 -19.05
CA LYS A 240 -17.57 3.27 -19.18
C LYS A 240 -17.36 1.99 -20.01
N GLU A 241 -16.35 1.98 -20.88
CA GLU A 241 -16.10 0.89 -21.82
C GLU A 241 -14.89 0.04 -21.45
N GLU A 242 -14.01 0.55 -20.58
CA GLU A 242 -12.74 -0.10 -20.24
C GLU A 242 -12.89 -1.05 -19.04
N ILE A 243 -12.39 -2.25 -19.22
CA ILE A 243 -12.42 -3.31 -18.21
C ILE A 243 -11.11 -3.30 -17.40
N THR A 244 -11.22 -3.60 -16.12
CA THR A 244 -10.06 -3.80 -15.24
C THR A 244 -9.92 -5.27 -14.85
N TYR A 245 -8.71 -5.64 -14.46
CA TYR A 245 -8.36 -7.02 -14.14
C TYR A 245 -7.65 -7.11 -12.79
N ASP A 246 -7.88 -8.22 -12.07
CA ASP A 246 -7.16 -8.50 -10.84
C ASP A 246 -5.72 -9.00 -11.13
N ILE A 247 -4.93 -9.23 -10.08
CA ILE A 247 -3.54 -9.71 -10.20
C ILE A 247 -3.41 -11.04 -10.97
N ASN A 248 -4.47 -11.83 -11.03
CA ASN A 248 -4.51 -13.12 -11.75
C ASN A 248 -5.06 -12.97 -13.18
N GLY A 249 -5.35 -11.75 -13.63
CA GLY A 249 -5.93 -11.47 -14.94
C GLY A 249 -7.42 -11.80 -15.06
N LYS A 250 -8.14 -11.96 -13.93
CA LYS A 250 -9.59 -12.12 -13.92
C LYS A 250 -10.25 -10.76 -14.08
N SER A 251 -11.25 -10.68 -14.97
CA SER A 251 -12.04 -9.47 -15.18
C SER A 251 -12.75 -9.03 -13.90
N LEU A 252 -12.60 -7.75 -13.56
CA LEU A 252 -13.32 -7.04 -12.50
C LEU A 252 -14.48 -6.20 -13.07
N GLY A 253 -14.67 -6.24 -14.38
CA GLY A 253 -15.65 -5.43 -15.09
C GLY A 253 -15.27 -3.96 -15.20
N VAL A 254 -16.24 -3.14 -15.60
CA VAL A 254 -16.14 -1.69 -15.51
C VAL A 254 -16.17 -1.31 -14.05
N ASN A 255 -15.13 -0.64 -13.60
CA ASN A 255 -14.94 -0.31 -12.20
C ASN A 255 -14.63 1.17 -12.01
N TYR A 256 -15.40 1.83 -11.15
CA TYR A 256 -15.18 3.21 -10.76
C TYR A 256 -14.82 3.25 -9.27
N MET A 257 -13.60 3.66 -8.96
CA MET A 257 -13.27 3.91 -7.56
C MET A 257 -14.05 5.13 -7.07
N ASN A 258 -14.85 4.94 -6.02
CA ASN A 258 -15.63 5.98 -5.36
C ASN A 258 -15.03 6.32 -3.99
N ILE A 259 -13.76 6.73 -3.98
CA ILE A 259 -13.06 7.05 -2.73
C ILE A 259 -13.15 8.52 -2.36
N GLY A 260 -13.38 8.79 -1.05
CA GLY A 260 -13.48 10.16 -0.54
C GLY A 260 -12.14 10.88 -0.49
N LEU A 261 -11.07 10.17 -0.16
CA LEU A 261 -9.71 10.73 -0.10
C LEU A 261 -9.03 10.69 -1.48
N TYR A 262 -9.66 11.28 -2.47
CA TYR A 262 -9.27 11.23 -3.88
C TYR A 262 -7.81 11.66 -4.19
N PRO A 263 -7.15 12.60 -3.47
CA PRO A 263 -5.80 13.02 -3.84
C PRO A 263 -4.75 11.92 -3.71
N VAL A 264 -5.05 10.86 -2.96
CA VAL A 264 -4.05 9.82 -2.66
C VAL A 264 -3.95 8.73 -3.73
N GLY A 265 -4.86 8.72 -4.74
CA GLY A 265 -4.79 7.67 -5.74
C GLY A 265 -5.89 7.60 -6.80
N LEU A 266 -6.77 8.61 -6.90
CA LEU A 266 -7.91 8.54 -7.84
C LEU A 266 -7.65 9.19 -9.21
N THR A 267 -6.54 9.86 -9.40
CA THR A 267 -6.23 10.47 -10.69
C THR A 267 -6.30 9.45 -11.81
N ALA A 268 -7.01 9.79 -12.89
CA ALA A 268 -7.10 8.99 -14.09
C ALA A 268 -6.83 9.84 -15.33
N SER A 269 -6.07 9.32 -16.28
CA SER A 269 -5.77 10.03 -17.53
C SER A 269 -5.36 9.08 -18.65
N THR A 270 -5.21 9.64 -19.86
CA THR A 270 -4.46 8.99 -20.93
C THR A 270 -2.96 8.94 -20.61
N MET A 271 -2.23 8.01 -21.26
CA MET A 271 -0.77 7.96 -21.21
C MET A 271 -0.12 9.27 -21.64
N GLY A 272 -0.68 9.95 -22.64
CA GLY A 272 -0.14 11.24 -23.11
C GLY A 272 -0.13 12.32 -22.03
N ASP A 273 -1.19 12.41 -21.21
CA ASP A 273 -1.23 13.36 -20.08
C ASP A 273 -0.29 12.92 -18.94
N PHE A 274 -0.21 11.61 -18.65
CA PHE A 274 0.72 11.05 -17.67
C PHE A 274 2.18 11.35 -18.04
N GLN A 275 2.52 11.18 -19.32
CA GLN A 275 3.85 11.53 -19.85
C GLN A 275 4.12 13.03 -19.71
N ARG A 276 3.17 13.92 -20.01
CA ARG A 276 3.36 15.38 -19.87
C ARG A 276 3.75 15.77 -18.45
N PHE A 277 3.11 15.18 -17.46
CA PHE A 277 3.46 15.39 -16.06
C PHE A 277 4.87 14.89 -15.75
N ALA A 278 5.18 13.64 -16.11
CA ALA A 278 6.49 13.04 -15.89
C ALA A 278 7.62 13.79 -16.63
N GLN A 279 7.36 14.24 -17.87
CA GLN A 279 8.33 14.98 -18.66
C GLN A 279 8.58 16.40 -18.09
N ALA A 280 7.57 17.06 -17.56
CA ALA A 280 7.72 18.35 -16.89
C ALA A 280 8.63 18.23 -15.65
N LEU A 281 8.50 17.15 -14.88
CA LEU A 281 9.36 16.82 -13.76
C LEU A 281 10.81 16.58 -14.20
N LEU A 282 11.03 15.81 -15.29
CA LEU A 282 12.36 15.54 -15.84
C LEU A 282 13.02 16.80 -16.40
N LYS A 283 12.25 17.63 -17.12
CA LYS A 283 12.73 18.90 -17.70
C LYS A 283 12.94 19.99 -16.66
N LYS A 284 12.34 19.86 -15.48
CA LYS A 284 12.32 20.89 -14.42
C LYS A 284 11.68 22.19 -14.91
N GLU A 285 10.49 22.09 -15.53
CA GLU A 285 9.80 23.24 -16.12
C GLU A 285 8.31 23.30 -15.75
N LYS A 286 7.73 24.52 -15.88
CA LYS A 286 6.29 24.81 -15.77
C LYS A 286 5.65 24.65 -14.39
N LEU A 287 6.16 23.78 -13.52
CA LEU A 287 5.55 23.48 -12.22
C LEU A 287 6.01 24.45 -11.11
N PHE A 288 7.21 24.98 -11.21
CA PHE A 288 7.77 25.94 -10.26
C PHE A 288 8.33 27.16 -10.97
N LYS A 289 8.36 28.30 -10.26
CA LYS A 289 8.84 29.59 -10.78
C LYS A 289 10.35 29.73 -10.64
N HIS A 290 10.94 29.11 -9.59
CA HIS A 290 12.34 29.27 -9.23
C HIS A 290 13.14 27.98 -9.41
N ALA A 291 14.37 28.09 -9.91
CA ALA A 291 15.29 26.96 -10.08
C ALA A 291 15.65 26.30 -8.74
N GLU A 292 15.66 27.08 -7.66
CA GLU A 292 15.93 26.62 -6.30
C GLU A 292 14.90 25.58 -5.84
N THR A 293 13.62 25.77 -6.16
CA THR A 293 12.54 24.81 -5.83
C THR A 293 12.79 23.45 -6.45
N TRP A 294 13.27 23.41 -7.69
CA TRP A 294 13.65 22.16 -8.34
C TRP A 294 14.85 21.49 -7.68
N THR A 295 15.84 22.29 -7.26
CA THR A 295 17.02 21.77 -6.55
C THR A 295 16.59 21.18 -5.21
N THR A 296 15.77 21.91 -4.46
CA THR A 296 15.23 21.45 -3.18
C THR A 296 14.40 20.16 -3.35
N LEU A 297 13.45 20.12 -4.29
CA LEU A 297 12.62 18.96 -4.55
C LEU A 297 13.45 17.67 -4.72
N TYR A 298 14.56 17.75 -5.45
CA TYR A 298 15.42 16.59 -5.74
C TYR A 298 16.62 16.46 -4.78
N THR A 299 16.59 17.16 -3.64
CA THR A 299 17.51 16.90 -2.54
C THR A 299 16.95 15.81 -1.63
N ALA A 300 17.81 14.88 -1.20
CA ALA A 300 17.41 13.81 -0.31
C ALA A 300 16.87 14.34 1.01
N THR A 301 15.69 13.92 1.41
CA THR A 301 15.07 14.19 2.71
C THR A 301 15.25 13.04 3.70
N SER A 302 15.52 11.84 3.17
CA SER A 302 15.97 10.69 3.95
C SER A 302 16.90 9.83 3.09
N ASN A 303 17.82 9.14 3.77
CA ASN A 303 18.76 8.20 3.14
C ASN A 303 18.56 6.80 3.70
N TYR A 304 19.02 5.78 2.95
CA TYR A 304 19.18 4.45 3.50
C TYR A 304 20.11 4.51 4.70
N PRO A 305 19.78 3.86 5.83
CA PRO A 305 20.55 3.97 7.07
C PRO A 305 22.03 3.66 6.89
N GLY A 306 22.90 4.58 7.38
CA GLY A 306 24.35 4.41 7.30
C GLY A 306 24.94 4.55 5.89
N THR A 307 24.21 5.12 4.95
CA THR A 307 24.67 5.36 3.58
C THR A 307 24.33 6.78 3.12
N ASP A 308 25.00 7.23 2.04
CA ASP A 308 24.66 8.48 1.34
C ASP A 308 23.62 8.26 0.21
N MET A 309 23.07 7.03 0.09
CA MET A 309 22.06 6.72 -0.92
C MET A 309 20.72 7.32 -0.53
N PRO A 310 20.13 8.17 -1.37
CA PRO A 310 18.82 8.73 -1.11
C PRO A 310 17.75 7.65 -1.04
N LEU A 311 16.85 7.74 -0.06
CA LEU A 311 15.65 6.92 0.05
C LEU A 311 14.42 7.70 -0.42
N ASN A 312 14.32 8.97 -0.04
CA ASN A 312 13.21 9.84 -0.37
C ASN A 312 13.70 11.25 -0.72
N MET A 313 13.04 11.90 -1.65
CA MET A 313 13.27 13.27 -2.08
C MET A 313 11.93 14.01 -2.08
N HIS A 314 11.53 14.61 -0.93
CA HIS A 314 10.28 15.37 -0.79
C HIS A 314 9.04 14.60 -1.29
N GLY A 315 8.91 13.31 -0.90
CA GLY A 315 7.80 12.46 -1.31
C GLY A 315 7.99 11.71 -2.63
N PHE A 316 9.07 11.97 -3.34
CA PHE A 316 9.50 11.18 -4.49
C PHE A 316 10.42 10.06 -4.00
N TRP A 317 10.11 8.84 -4.36
CA TRP A 317 10.90 7.68 -3.97
C TRP A 317 12.03 7.42 -4.93
N THR A 318 13.12 6.87 -4.40
CA THR A 318 14.23 6.41 -5.22
C THR A 318 14.12 4.92 -5.49
N GLN A 319 14.56 4.53 -6.67
CA GLN A 319 14.66 3.14 -7.11
C GLN A 319 16.06 2.89 -7.65
N GLU A 320 16.66 1.79 -7.24
CA GLU A 320 18.04 1.44 -7.59
C GLU A 320 18.07 0.42 -8.73
N TYR A 321 18.32 0.92 -9.95
CA TYR A 321 18.63 0.14 -11.14
C TYR A 321 20.13 0.27 -11.51
N GLY A 322 20.51 0.06 -12.75
CA GLY A 322 21.86 0.40 -13.22
C GLY A 322 22.21 1.88 -13.04
N THR A 323 21.19 2.72 -12.87
CA THR A 323 21.26 4.12 -12.48
C THR A 323 20.20 4.41 -11.39
N PRO A 324 20.44 5.36 -10.47
CA PRO A 324 19.41 5.79 -9.53
C PRO A 324 18.24 6.47 -10.24
N LEU A 325 17.03 6.06 -9.92
CA LEU A 325 15.79 6.60 -10.45
C LEU A 325 14.98 7.30 -9.36
N VAL A 326 14.21 8.31 -9.75
CA VAL A 326 13.29 9.03 -8.89
C VAL A 326 11.89 8.95 -9.49
N GLY A 327 10.87 8.75 -8.66
CA GLY A 327 9.49 8.70 -9.13
C GLY A 327 8.54 8.10 -8.12
N HIS A 328 7.50 7.44 -8.62
CA HIS A 328 6.50 6.78 -7.78
C HIS A 328 5.70 5.76 -8.57
N GLY A 329 5.46 4.61 -7.97
CA GLY A 329 4.53 3.62 -8.50
C GLY A 329 3.11 3.84 -7.98
N GLY A 330 2.14 3.25 -8.65
CA GLY A 330 0.75 3.32 -8.25
C GLY A 330 0.01 2.02 -8.49
N ASN A 331 -0.90 1.71 -7.57
CA ASN A 331 -1.88 0.65 -7.70
C ASN A 331 -3.25 1.18 -7.29
N SER A 332 -4.25 0.81 -8.05
CA SER A 332 -5.66 1.00 -7.73
C SER A 332 -6.42 -0.31 -7.95
N TYR A 333 -7.73 -0.27 -7.87
CA TYR A 333 -8.53 -1.48 -8.09
C TYR A 333 -8.56 -1.84 -9.57
N GLY A 334 -7.60 -2.67 -9.99
CA GLY A 334 -7.46 -3.16 -11.36
C GLY A 334 -6.58 -2.30 -12.27
N PHE A 335 -5.79 -1.36 -11.73
CA PHE A 335 -4.78 -0.62 -12.48
C PHE A 335 -3.46 -0.58 -11.75
N SER A 336 -2.38 -0.47 -12.51
CA SER A 336 -1.05 -0.15 -12.00
C SER A 336 -0.37 0.88 -12.89
N SER A 337 0.47 1.72 -12.29
CA SER A 337 1.22 2.73 -13.02
C SER A 337 2.61 2.93 -12.43
N TYR A 338 3.52 3.50 -13.24
CA TYR A 338 4.84 3.88 -12.76
C TYR A 338 5.40 5.09 -13.49
N ILE A 339 5.99 6.02 -12.73
CA ILE A 339 6.86 7.11 -13.22
C ILE A 339 8.27 6.83 -12.75
N LEU A 340 9.21 6.76 -13.67
CA LEU A 340 10.63 6.51 -13.42
C LEU A 340 11.45 7.58 -14.15
N LEU A 341 12.24 8.35 -13.42
CA LEU A 341 13.04 9.46 -13.92
C LEU A 341 14.51 9.27 -13.56
N ASP A 342 15.37 9.11 -14.54
CA ASP A 342 16.81 9.23 -14.42
C ASP A 342 17.19 10.70 -14.58
N LEU A 343 17.33 11.39 -13.47
CA LEU A 343 17.66 12.83 -13.46
C LEU A 343 19.07 13.12 -13.96
N LYS A 344 19.98 12.14 -13.82
CA LYS A 344 21.37 12.23 -14.23
C LYS A 344 21.50 12.16 -15.76
N ASN A 345 20.92 11.15 -16.37
CA ASN A 345 21.00 10.92 -17.82
C ASN A 345 19.89 11.63 -18.60
N GLY A 346 18.92 12.22 -17.91
CA GLY A 346 17.81 12.94 -18.51
C GLY A 346 16.85 12.03 -19.30
N ILE A 347 16.63 10.80 -18.83
CA ILE A 347 15.74 9.80 -19.41
C ILE A 347 14.58 9.54 -18.46
N GLY A 348 13.36 9.46 -18.99
CA GLY A 348 12.18 9.07 -18.24
C GLY A 348 11.45 7.90 -18.89
N MET A 349 10.72 7.17 -18.07
CA MET A 349 9.81 6.11 -18.51
C MET A 349 8.53 6.20 -17.72
N THR A 350 7.41 6.04 -18.43
CA THR A 350 6.07 5.90 -17.82
C THR A 350 5.46 4.59 -18.29
N ILE A 351 4.73 3.93 -17.38
CA ILE A 351 4.03 2.66 -17.63
C ILE A 351 2.65 2.76 -17.01
N MET A 352 1.63 2.28 -17.70
CA MET A 352 0.26 2.13 -17.20
C MET A 352 -0.30 0.80 -17.65
N THR A 353 -0.99 0.10 -16.76
CA THR A 353 -1.68 -1.17 -17.06
C THR A 353 -3.09 -1.18 -16.48
N ASN A 354 -4.02 -1.89 -17.13
CA ASN A 354 -5.36 -2.12 -16.58
C ASN A 354 -5.44 -3.42 -15.78
N GLN A 355 -4.35 -3.75 -15.08
CA GLN A 355 -4.26 -4.87 -14.14
C GLN A 355 -3.68 -4.41 -12.80
N GLY A 356 -4.37 -4.77 -11.72
CA GLY A 356 -3.92 -4.41 -10.38
C GLY A 356 -2.68 -5.19 -9.95
N HIS A 357 -1.73 -4.52 -9.27
CA HIS A 357 -0.49 -5.11 -8.76
C HIS A 357 0.34 -5.81 -9.83
N GLU A 358 0.40 -5.23 -11.01
CA GLU A 358 1.20 -5.73 -12.11
C GLU A 358 2.70 -5.51 -11.80
N GLU A 359 3.52 -6.54 -11.95
CA GLU A 359 4.94 -6.53 -11.58
C GLU A 359 5.87 -6.64 -12.78
N VAL A 360 5.50 -7.39 -13.81
CA VAL A 360 6.36 -7.73 -14.94
C VAL A 360 6.74 -6.50 -15.75
N TYR A 361 5.77 -5.67 -16.11
CA TYR A 361 6.02 -4.45 -16.86
C TYR A 361 6.42 -3.27 -15.98
N ASN A 362 5.87 -3.17 -14.77
CA ASN A 362 6.18 -2.06 -13.88
C ASN A 362 7.57 -2.17 -13.22
N TYR A 363 8.05 -3.38 -12.91
CA TYR A 363 9.28 -3.55 -12.14
C TYR A 363 10.43 -4.25 -12.88
N ASP A 364 10.15 -5.12 -13.85
CA ASP A 364 11.20 -5.85 -14.54
C ASP A 364 11.55 -5.21 -15.89
N MET A 365 10.56 -4.80 -16.68
CA MET A 365 10.78 -4.17 -17.99
C MET A 365 11.63 -2.88 -17.93
N PRO A 366 11.58 -2.03 -16.88
CA PRO A 366 12.46 -0.86 -16.79
C PRO A 366 13.96 -1.17 -16.87
N ALA A 367 14.37 -2.41 -16.57
CA ALA A 367 15.76 -2.82 -16.71
C ALA A 367 16.28 -2.73 -18.17
N LEU A 368 15.40 -2.81 -19.16
CA LEU A 368 15.75 -2.60 -20.58
C LEU A 368 16.18 -1.17 -20.86
N VAL A 369 15.70 -0.21 -20.08
CA VAL A 369 16.01 1.22 -20.24
C VAL A 369 17.14 1.64 -19.31
N PHE A 370 17.05 1.26 -18.02
CA PHE A 370 17.88 1.79 -16.95
C PHE A 370 18.97 0.84 -16.44
N GLY A 371 19.07 -0.38 -17.03
CA GLY A 371 19.98 -1.43 -16.56
C GLY A 371 19.38 -2.27 -15.43
N ALA A 372 20.07 -3.32 -15.04
CA ALA A 372 19.58 -4.27 -14.06
C ALA A 372 19.27 -3.63 -12.70
N LYS A 373 18.19 -4.08 -12.06
CA LYS A 373 17.83 -3.66 -10.70
C LYS A 373 18.94 -4.04 -9.73
N LYS A 374 19.31 -3.11 -8.86
CA LYS A 374 20.34 -3.34 -7.85
C LYS A 374 19.85 -4.34 -6.83
N LYS A 375 20.67 -5.33 -6.54
CA LYS A 375 20.35 -6.34 -5.53
C LYS A 375 20.96 -5.96 -4.19
N THR A 376 20.26 -6.33 -3.11
CA THR A 376 20.83 -6.27 -1.76
C THR A 376 22.06 -7.15 -1.65
N PRO A 377 23.21 -6.64 -1.18
CA PRO A 377 24.41 -7.44 -0.99
C PRO A 377 24.18 -8.62 -0.03
N GLN A 378 24.76 -9.79 -0.31
CA GLN A 378 24.63 -10.99 0.53
C GLN A 378 25.05 -10.72 1.99
N GLU A 379 26.13 -9.97 2.19
CA GLU A 379 26.62 -9.59 3.52
C GLU A 379 25.61 -8.79 4.36
N THR A 380 24.62 -8.15 3.72
CA THR A 380 23.50 -7.50 4.41
C THR A 380 22.57 -8.54 5.02
N PHE A 381 22.31 -9.64 4.29
CA PHE A 381 21.50 -10.75 4.81
C PHE A 381 22.22 -11.53 5.89
N ASP A 382 23.53 -11.68 5.82
CA ASP A 382 24.33 -12.37 6.84
C ASP A 382 24.27 -11.65 8.19
N LYS A 383 24.06 -10.33 8.19
CA LYS A 383 23.85 -9.49 9.39
C LYS A 383 22.39 -9.43 9.86
N PHE A 384 21.48 -10.05 9.14
CA PHE A 384 20.06 -10.00 9.43
C PHE A 384 19.74 -10.92 10.61
N PRO A 385 19.34 -10.42 11.79
CA PRO A 385 19.04 -11.29 12.93
C PRO A 385 17.81 -12.15 12.63
N ALA A 386 17.90 -13.46 12.84
CA ALA A 386 16.75 -14.35 12.69
C ALA A 386 15.57 -13.91 13.53
N GLY A 387 14.35 -14.09 13.05
CA GLY A 387 13.12 -13.77 13.78
C GLY A 387 11.98 -13.31 12.91
N ASN A 388 10.92 -12.86 13.55
CA ASN A 388 9.74 -12.31 12.90
C ASN A 388 9.89 -10.79 12.72
N TYR A 389 9.61 -10.31 11.53
CA TYR A 389 9.63 -8.89 11.21
C TYR A 389 8.22 -8.43 10.85
N ARG A 390 7.89 -7.19 11.15
CA ARG A 390 6.61 -6.56 10.82
C ARG A 390 6.88 -5.28 10.03
N SER A 391 6.14 -5.07 8.95
CA SER A 391 6.13 -3.79 8.26
C SER A 391 5.70 -2.67 9.20
N ALA A 392 6.33 -1.51 9.12
CA ALA A 392 5.87 -0.32 9.84
C ALA A 392 4.46 0.14 9.40
N ARG A 393 4.06 -0.26 8.19
CA ARG A 393 2.71 -0.09 7.68
C ARG A 393 1.84 -1.30 8.06
N TYR A 394 1.13 -1.21 9.20
CA TYR A 394 0.19 -2.24 9.63
C TYR A 394 -0.92 -1.62 10.49
N TYR A 395 -1.97 -2.37 10.76
CA TYR A 395 -3.06 -1.97 11.65
C TYR A 395 -2.81 -2.53 13.06
N GLU A 396 -2.52 -1.67 14.04
CA GLU A 396 -2.45 -2.04 15.46
C GLU A 396 -3.84 -2.01 16.08
N THR A 397 -4.66 -1.05 15.67
CA THR A 397 -5.98 -0.80 16.23
C THR A 397 -7.10 -1.12 15.24
N GLY A 398 -8.34 -1.15 15.74
CA GLY A 398 -9.52 -1.34 14.91
C GLY A 398 -9.70 -2.75 14.34
N PRO A 399 -10.72 -2.93 13.50
CA PRO A 399 -11.15 -4.25 13.05
C PRO A 399 -10.21 -4.93 12.05
N LEU A 400 -9.25 -4.20 11.49
CA LEU A 400 -8.22 -4.76 10.61
C LEU A 400 -6.94 -5.19 11.36
N SER A 401 -6.90 -5.01 12.69
CA SER A 401 -5.72 -5.38 13.51
C SER A 401 -5.38 -6.88 13.43
N PHE A 402 -6.34 -7.75 13.10
CA PHE A 402 -6.07 -9.17 12.89
C PHE A 402 -5.14 -9.43 11.69
N THR A 403 -5.00 -8.48 10.76
CA THR A 403 -4.11 -8.63 9.60
C THR A 403 -2.64 -8.69 9.99
N ARG A 404 -2.26 -8.25 11.20
CA ARG A 404 -0.90 -8.32 11.72
C ARG A 404 -0.36 -9.74 11.93
N ILE A 405 -1.24 -10.77 11.91
CA ILE A 405 -0.83 -12.19 11.97
C ILE A 405 -0.41 -12.74 10.60
N PHE A 406 -0.72 -12.03 9.51
CA PHE A 406 -0.40 -12.53 8.18
C PHE A 406 1.05 -12.26 7.80
N PRO A 407 1.71 -13.22 7.16
CA PRO A 407 3.14 -13.27 7.02
C PRO A 407 3.71 -12.47 5.84
N ARG A 408 3.21 -11.29 5.51
CA ARG A 408 4.10 -10.35 4.81
C ARG A 408 5.31 -9.97 5.67
N THR A 409 5.41 -10.58 6.86
CA THR A 409 6.24 -10.15 7.95
C THR A 409 6.98 -11.27 8.68
N SER A 410 6.87 -12.52 8.26
CA SER A 410 7.67 -13.61 8.87
C SER A 410 8.91 -13.86 8.03
N TYR A 411 10.03 -13.35 8.48
CA TYR A 411 11.31 -13.60 7.89
C TYR A 411 12.12 -14.54 8.78
N VAL A 412 12.43 -15.73 8.27
CA VAL A 412 13.38 -16.63 8.88
C VAL A 412 14.65 -16.54 8.05
N THR A 413 15.71 -16.01 8.64
CA THR A 413 17.02 -15.90 7.99
C THR A 413 17.55 -17.26 7.62
N ASN A 414 18.08 -17.37 6.49
CA ASN A 414 19.06 -18.24 5.84
C ASN A 414 18.67 -18.66 4.43
N SER A 415 17.70 -18.06 3.79
CA SER A 415 17.50 -18.32 2.39
C SER A 415 18.06 -17.15 1.56
N ALA A 416 18.96 -17.48 0.65
CA ALA A 416 19.40 -16.60 -0.44
C ALA A 416 18.21 -16.12 -1.33
N ASP A 417 17.02 -16.65 -1.09
CA ASP A 417 15.77 -16.26 -1.74
C ASP A 417 15.17 -15.08 -1.00
N ASN A 418 15.47 -13.90 -1.50
CA ASN A 418 14.99 -12.60 -1.03
C ASN A 418 13.48 -12.37 -1.34
N LYS A 419 12.63 -13.33 -1.03
CA LYS A 419 11.18 -13.24 -1.27
C LYS A 419 10.50 -12.14 -0.45
N PHE A 420 11.09 -11.75 0.67
CA PHE A 420 10.56 -10.70 1.54
C PHE A 420 10.59 -9.33 0.87
N LEU A 421 11.63 -9.04 0.10
CA LEU A 421 11.87 -7.74 -0.51
C LEU A 421 11.48 -7.69 -2.00
N ASN A 422 10.88 -8.74 -2.55
CA ASN A 422 10.58 -8.86 -3.99
C ASN A 422 11.76 -8.44 -4.89
N GLY A 423 13.00 -8.71 -4.41
CA GLY A 423 14.22 -8.26 -5.08
C GLY A 423 14.58 -6.78 -4.90
N ASP A 424 13.84 -6.02 -4.07
CA ASP A 424 14.18 -4.63 -3.78
C ASP A 424 15.48 -4.51 -3.01
N PHE A 425 16.19 -3.40 -3.27
CA PHE A 425 17.37 -3.04 -2.48
C PHE A 425 16.95 -2.69 -1.05
N ALA A 426 17.66 -3.23 -0.06
CA ALA A 426 17.40 -2.97 1.35
C ALA A 426 18.66 -2.83 2.16
N VAL A 427 18.56 -2.12 3.28
CA VAL A 427 19.61 -1.95 4.27
C VAL A 427 19.08 -2.38 5.64
N VAL A 428 19.89 -3.16 6.35
CA VAL A 428 19.61 -3.55 7.76
C VAL A 428 20.32 -2.59 8.69
N SER A 429 19.61 -2.11 9.69
CA SER A 429 20.13 -1.22 10.73
C SER A 429 19.57 -1.65 12.09
N GLU A 430 20.08 -1.07 13.16
CA GLU A 430 19.55 -1.23 14.51
C GLU A 430 19.02 0.11 15.01
N GLN A 431 17.80 0.10 15.56
CA GLN A 431 17.19 1.27 16.17
C GLN A 431 16.61 0.88 17.53
N ASN A 432 17.07 1.55 18.59
CA ASN A 432 16.63 1.29 19.97
C ASN A 432 16.72 -0.21 20.38
N GLY A 433 17.80 -0.88 19.98
CA GLY A 433 18.01 -2.32 20.26
C GLY A 433 17.13 -3.26 19.42
N THR A 434 16.47 -2.74 18.39
CA THR A 434 15.61 -3.54 17.50
C THR A 434 16.15 -3.49 16.08
N ALA A 435 16.30 -4.65 15.44
CA ALA A 435 16.71 -4.73 14.05
C ALA A 435 15.60 -4.17 13.14
N LYS A 436 16.02 -3.31 12.21
CA LYS A 436 15.18 -2.64 11.22
C LYS A 436 15.69 -2.90 9.82
N VAL A 437 14.80 -3.16 8.90
CA VAL A 437 15.06 -3.30 7.47
C VAL A 437 14.40 -2.13 6.77
N THR A 438 15.19 -1.31 6.09
CA THR A 438 14.72 -0.18 5.29
C THR A 438 14.81 -0.53 3.81
N TYR A 439 13.72 -0.39 3.09
CA TYR A 439 13.62 -0.55 1.63
C TYR A 439 12.79 0.60 1.03
N ALA A 440 12.70 0.67 -0.28
CA ALA A 440 12.12 1.83 -0.98
C ALA A 440 10.73 2.28 -0.47
N TYR A 441 9.89 1.34 -0.03
CA TYR A 441 8.50 1.62 0.34
C TYR A 441 8.26 1.70 1.85
N GLY A 442 9.28 1.54 2.68
CA GLY A 442 9.14 1.66 4.13
C GLY A 442 10.12 0.85 4.93
N ASP A 443 9.83 0.78 6.21
CA ASP A 443 10.60 0.01 7.18
C ASP A 443 9.85 -1.26 7.58
N SER A 444 10.62 -2.30 7.91
CA SER A 444 10.17 -3.44 8.68
C SER A 444 11.06 -3.59 9.91
N PHE A 445 10.48 -3.94 11.05
CA PHE A 445 11.19 -4.07 12.32
C PHE A 445 10.97 -5.44 12.94
N LYS A 446 11.98 -5.92 13.65
CA LYS A 446 11.90 -7.19 14.37
C LYS A 446 10.90 -7.10 15.51
N VAL A 447 9.93 -8.02 15.57
CA VAL A 447 8.95 -8.13 16.64
C VAL A 447 9.36 -9.22 17.64
N LYS A 448 8.89 -9.09 18.88
CA LYS A 448 9.14 -10.11 19.90
C LYS A 448 8.36 -11.37 19.57
N ASP A 449 9.02 -12.53 19.64
CA ASP A 449 8.38 -13.81 19.34
C ASP A 449 7.17 -14.08 20.24
N ILE A 450 7.20 -13.63 21.50
CA ILE A 450 6.06 -13.78 22.42
C ILE A 450 4.80 -13.04 21.94
N ASP A 451 4.94 -11.89 21.27
CA ASP A 451 3.80 -11.16 20.74
C ASP A 451 3.19 -11.90 19.55
N VAL A 452 4.04 -12.45 18.68
CA VAL A 452 3.61 -13.28 17.55
C VAL A 452 2.92 -14.55 18.05
N MET A 453 3.53 -15.23 19.04
CA MET A 453 2.96 -16.44 19.65
C MET A 453 1.60 -16.15 20.31
N ARG A 454 1.46 -15.02 21.00
CA ARG A 454 0.19 -14.59 21.60
C ARG A 454 -0.90 -14.41 20.52
N ASP A 455 -0.60 -13.66 19.46
CA ASP A 455 -1.54 -13.39 18.38
C ASP A 455 -2.01 -14.70 17.70
N TRP A 456 -1.08 -15.63 17.44
CA TRP A 456 -1.41 -16.95 16.92
C TRP A 456 -2.22 -17.79 17.90
N ALA A 457 -1.87 -17.78 19.20
CA ALA A 457 -2.61 -18.53 20.21
C ALA A 457 -4.06 -18.07 20.32
N VAL A 458 -4.30 -16.75 20.24
CA VAL A 458 -5.64 -16.18 20.22
C VAL A 458 -6.41 -16.68 18.99
N LEU A 459 -5.85 -16.59 17.78
CA LEU A 459 -6.50 -17.08 16.55
C LEU A 459 -6.78 -18.59 16.61
N ILE A 460 -5.80 -19.40 17.02
CA ILE A 460 -5.95 -20.84 17.15
C ILE A 460 -7.07 -21.18 18.14
N SER A 461 -7.18 -20.43 19.24
CA SER A 461 -8.26 -20.64 20.21
C SER A 461 -9.66 -20.42 19.57
N MET A 462 -9.81 -19.42 18.70
CA MET A 462 -11.04 -19.20 17.93
C MET A 462 -11.34 -20.40 17.02
N VAL A 463 -10.35 -20.86 16.27
CA VAL A 463 -10.51 -22.03 15.37
C VAL A 463 -10.94 -23.27 16.15
N VAL A 464 -10.31 -23.54 17.31
CA VAL A 464 -10.70 -24.66 18.18
C VAL A 464 -12.14 -24.51 18.68
N GLY A 465 -12.53 -23.31 19.10
CA GLY A 465 -13.90 -23.01 19.53
C GLY A 465 -14.93 -23.26 18.43
N VAL A 466 -14.63 -22.81 17.20
CA VAL A 466 -15.49 -23.02 16.02
C VAL A 466 -15.57 -24.50 15.65
N ILE A 467 -14.46 -25.23 15.64
CA ILE A 467 -14.45 -26.68 15.34
C ILE A 467 -15.31 -27.43 16.37
N TYR A 468 -15.17 -27.11 17.65
CA TYR A 468 -16.00 -27.69 18.70
C TYR A 468 -17.49 -27.41 18.45
N ALA A 469 -17.86 -26.17 18.13
CA ALA A 469 -19.24 -25.78 17.84
C ALA A 469 -19.81 -26.53 16.61
N LEU A 470 -19.01 -26.69 15.56
CA LEU A 470 -19.37 -27.45 14.36
C LEU A 470 -19.60 -28.93 14.69
N LEU A 471 -18.70 -29.55 15.43
CA LEU A 471 -18.84 -30.95 15.89
C LEU A 471 -20.09 -31.12 16.74
N GLN A 472 -20.40 -30.19 17.63
CA GLN A 472 -21.65 -30.20 18.42
C GLN A 472 -22.89 -30.15 17.52
N LEU A 473 -22.86 -29.29 16.50
CA LEU A 473 -23.97 -29.16 15.55
C LEU A 473 -24.20 -30.46 14.77
N LEU A 474 -23.13 -31.06 14.23
CA LEU A 474 -23.17 -32.28 13.45
C LEU A 474 -23.62 -33.49 14.30
N VAL A 475 -23.01 -33.70 15.47
CA VAL A 475 -23.32 -34.83 16.34
C VAL A 475 -24.74 -34.74 16.89
N ARG A 476 -25.15 -33.57 17.41
CA ARG A 476 -26.50 -33.39 17.93
C ARG A 476 -27.55 -33.41 16.84
N GLY A 477 -27.28 -32.73 15.71
CA GLY A 477 -28.18 -32.77 14.56
C GLY A 477 -28.39 -34.18 14.05
N GLY A 478 -27.29 -34.95 13.90
CA GLY A 478 -27.37 -36.38 13.51
C GLY A 478 -28.16 -37.23 14.49
N LEU A 479 -27.91 -37.06 15.81
CA LEU A 479 -28.66 -37.80 16.82
C LEU A 479 -30.15 -37.43 16.86
N ASP A 480 -30.49 -36.15 16.70
CA ASP A 480 -31.87 -35.71 16.70
C ASP A 480 -32.60 -36.15 15.41
N LEU A 481 -31.93 -36.12 14.26
CA LEU A 481 -32.43 -36.66 13.00
C LEU A 481 -32.65 -38.20 13.11
N PHE A 482 -31.67 -38.93 13.67
CA PHE A 482 -31.81 -40.39 13.91
C PHE A 482 -33.02 -40.70 14.78
N ARG A 483 -33.25 -39.95 15.87
CA ARG A 483 -34.41 -40.12 16.75
C ARG A 483 -35.72 -39.84 16.02
N LEU A 484 -35.75 -38.84 15.16
CA LEU A 484 -36.90 -38.47 14.35
C LEU A 484 -37.26 -39.61 13.37
N VAL A 485 -36.27 -40.08 12.57
CA VAL A 485 -36.44 -41.08 11.54
C VAL A 485 -36.86 -42.45 12.13
N PHE A 486 -36.19 -42.87 13.22
CA PHE A 486 -36.41 -44.18 13.83
C PHE A 486 -37.43 -44.17 14.99
N LYS A 487 -38.19 -43.07 15.15
CA LYS A 487 -39.21 -42.89 16.20
C LYS A 487 -38.72 -43.27 17.61
N LYS A 488 -37.47 -42.98 17.92
CA LYS A 488 -36.85 -43.27 19.23
C LYS A 488 -37.26 -42.24 20.29
N ASN A 489 -37.14 -42.61 21.58
CA ASN A 489 -37.45 -41.76 22.70
C ASN A 489 -36.73 -40.39 22.61
N GLN A 490 -37.39 -39.34 23.11
CA GLN A 490 -36.87 -37.97 23.13
C GLN A 490 -35.56 -37.87 23.90
N SER A 491 -34.78 -36.86 23.54
CA SER A 491 -33.52 -36.58 24.22
C SER A 491 -33.74 -36.33 25.72
N LYS A 492 -32.88 -36.95 26.55
CA LYS A 492 -32.85 -36.67 28.00
C LYS A 492 -32.28 -35.25 28.33
N THR A 493 -31.82 -34.48 27.31
CA THR A 493 -31.39 -33.07 27.53
C THR A 493 -32.62 -32.17 27.47
N PRO A 494 -32.82 -31.22 28.44
CA PRO A 494 -33.90 -30.30 28.43
C PRO A 494 -34.02 -29.50 27.12
N LYS A 495 -35.24 -29.19 26.69
CA LYS A 495 -35.49 -28.52 25.40
C LYS A 495 -34.75 -27.19 25.29
N GLU A 496 -34.73 -26.41 26.35
CA GLU A 496 -34.07 -25.11 26.42
C GLU A 496 -32.55 -25.24 26.15
N LEU A 497 -31.88 -26.21 26.77
CA LEU A 497 -30.44 -26.46 26.55
C LEU A 497 -30.14 -27.04 25.17
N ARG A 498 -31.08 -27.74 24.54
CA ARG A 498 -30.93 -28.18 23.16
C ARG A 498 -30.97 -27.01 22.20
N ILE A 499 -32.00 -26.18 22.31
CA ILE A 499 -32.16 -24.96 21.48
C ILE A 499 -30.95 -24.06 21.68
N TRP A 500 -30.55 -23.83 22.92
CA TRP A 500 -29.35 -23.06 23.26
C TRP A 500 -28.08 -23.61 22.59
N THR A 501 -27.87 -24.93 22.62
CA THR A 501 -26.69 -25.53 21.95
C THR A 501 -26.72 -25.29 20.45
N TYR A 502 -27.88 -25.45 19.78
CA TYR A 502 -27.99 -25.16 18.35
C TYR A 502 -27.75 -23.68 18.05
N LEU A 503 -28.33 -22.76 18.83
CA LEU A 503 -28.14 -21.34 18.65
C LEU A 503 -26.66 -20.94 18.81
N THR A 504 -26.00 -21.44 19.85
CA THR A 504 -24.57 -21.22 20.09
C THR A 504 -23.71 -21.74 18.95
N SER A 505 -23.98 -22.98 18.51
CA SER A 505 -23.20 -23.61 17.44
C SER A 505 -23.43 -22.91 16.09
N LEU A 506 -24.65 -22.54 15.75
CA LEU A 506 -24.96 -21.82 14.51
C LEU A 506 -24.32 -20.43 14.50
N ALA A 507 -24.37 -19.71 15.62
CA ALA A 507 -23.72 -18.40 15.75
C ALA A 507 -22.19 -18.51 15.58
N ALA A 508 -21.56 -19.52 16.18
CA ALA A 508 -20.13 -19.78 16.05
C ALA A 508 -19.73 -20.11 14.61
N VAL A 509 -20.52 -20.96 13.91
CA VAL A 509 -20.33 -21.26 12.49
C VAL A 509 -20.54 -20.01 11.64
N GLY A 510 -21.52 -19.16 11.98
CA GLY A 510 -21.73 -17.85 11.33
C GLY A 510 -20.51 -16.94 11.42
N VAL A 511 -19.85 -16.88 12.59
CA VAL A 511 -18.56 -16.16 12.74
C VAL A 511 -17.50 -16.72 11.80
N ALA A 512 -17.35 -18.04 11.74
CA ALA A 512 -16.35 -18.68 10.87
C ALA A 512 -16.62 -18.43 9.38
N VAL A 513 -17.87 -18.50 8.95
CA VAL A 513 -18.28 -18.25 7.55
C VAL A 513 -18.00 -16.79 7.18
N ASN A 514 -18.36 -15.83 8.05
CA ASN A 514 -18.09 -14.41 7.81
C ASN A 514 -16.60 -14.12 7.76
N PHE A 515 -15.81 -14.75 8.65
CA PHE A 515 -14.35 -14.62 8.65
C PHE A 515 -13.70 -15.22 7.39
N TYR A 516 -14.21 -16.36 6.92
CA TYR A 516 -13.76 -16.98 5.68
C TYR A 516 -13.95 -16.05 4.46
N PHE A 517 -15.14 -15.45 4.32
CA PHE A 517 -15.39 -14.50 3.23
C PHE A 517 -14.59 -13.20 3.38
N LEU A 518 -14.36 -12.74 4.60
CA LEU A 518 -13.46 -11.62 4.87
C LEU A 518 -12.03 -11.93 4.38
N PHE A 519 -11.57 -13.16 4.62
CA PHE A 519 -10.26 -13.63 4.21
C PHE A 519 -10.10 -13.74 2.69
N LEU A 520 -11.13 -14.25 2.02
CA LEU A 520 -11.15 -14.32 0.56
C LEU A 520 -11.09 -12.92 -0.07
N ALA A 521 -11.85 -11.97 0.49
CA ALA A 521 -11.83 -10.59 0.02
C ALA A 521 -10.46 -9.94 0.20
N LEU A 522 -9.81 -10.13 1.36
CA LEU A 522 -8.45 -9.67 1.61
C LEU A 522 -7.44 -10.26 0.62
N GLY A 523 -7.50 -11.57 0.39
CA GLY A 523 -6.59 -12.27 -0.52
C GLY A 523 -6.75 -11.83 -1.99
N ALA A 524 -7.96 -11.45 -2.38
CA ALA A 524 -8.28 -10.93 -3.71
C ALA A 524 -8.06 -9.41 -3.84
N SER A 525 -7.65 -8.73 -2.77
CA SER A 525 -7.62 -7.25 -2.70
C SER A 525 -8.97 -6.60 -3.03
N ASP A 526 -10.08 -7.33 -2.80
CA ASP A 526 -11.44 -6.85 -3.02
C ASP A 526 -11.84 -5.89 -1.89
N PRO A 527 -12.17 -4.62 -2.18
CA PRO A 527 -12.53 -3.62 -1.17
C PRO A 527 -13.69 -4.02 -0.24
N SER A 528 -14.45 -5.06 -0.58
CA SER A 528 -15.54 -5.56 0.27
C SER A 528 -15.08 -6.03 1.65
N TYR A 529 -13.77 -6.27 1.87
CA TYR A 529 -13.23 -6.54 3.20
C TYR A 529 -13.36 -5.33 4.15
N LEU A 530 -13.53 -4.11 3.61
CA LEU A 530 -13.77 -2.88 4.36
C LEU A 530 -15.26 -2.60 4.61
N SER A 531 -16.16 -3.45 4.12
CA SER A 531 -17.59 -3.20 4.24
C SER A 531 -18.08 -3.33 5.68
N SER A 532 -18.57 -2.23 6.25
CA SER A 532 -19.05 -2.13 7.65
C SER A 532 -20.06 -3.23 8.03
N TRP A 533 -20.91 -3.69 7.07
CA TRP A 533 -21.89 -4.75 7.33
C TRP A 533 -21.27 -6.06 7.81
N ARG A 534 -20.06 -6.43 7.33
CA ARG A 534 -19.34 -7.64 7.79
C ARG A 534 -19.02 -7.56 9.28
N TYR A 535 -18.62 -6.38 9.73
CA TYR A 535 -18.27 -6.14 11.13
C TYR A 535 -19.50 -5.97 12.00
N MET A 536 -20.63 -5.49 11.43
CA MET A 536 -21.95 -5.56 12.09
C MET A 536 -22.37 -7.02 12.33
N VAL A 537 -22.09 -7.92 11.38
CA VAL A 537 -22.35 -9.37 11.56
C VAL A 537 -21.51 -9.94 12.70
N PHE A 538 -20.21 -9.59 12.79
CA PHE A 538 -19.38 -10.00 13.94
C PHE A 538 -19.92 -9.47 15.25
N ALA A 539 -20.33 -8.20 15.31
CA ALA A 539 -20.90 -7.59 16.51
C ALA A 539 -22.20 -8.32 16.92
N GLY A 540 -23.12 -8.54 15.98
CA GLY A 540 -24.40 -9.22 16.25
C GLY A 540 -24.20 -10.67 16.71
N LEU A 541 -23.37 -11.45 16.00
CA LEU A 541 -23.05 -12.83 16.40
C LEU A 541 -22.29 -12.87 17.73
N GLY A 542 -21.40 -11.91 17.98
CA GLY A 542 -20.71 -11.75 19.25
C GLY A 542 -21.65 -11.52 20.43
N LEU A 543 -22.66 -10.67 20.27
CA LEU A 543 -23.69 -10.45 21.29
C LEU A 543 -24.52 -11.72 21.55
N ILE A 544 -24.92 -12.44 20.50
CA ILE A 544 -25.61 -13.72 20.63
C ILE A 544 -24.75 -14.71 21.40
N LEU A 545 -23.46 -14.86 21.04
CA LEU A 545 -22.54 -15.78 21.71
C LEU A 545 -22.28 -15.36 23.16
N ALA A 546 -22.17 -14.07 23.48
CA ALA A 546 -22.02 -13.58 24.85
C ALA A 546 -23.25 -13.94 25.70
N GLY A 547 -24.47 -13.74 25.18
CA GLY A 547 -25.70 -14.19 25.82
C GLY A 547 -25.76 -15.71 26.01
N CYS A 548 -25.36 -16.46 24.99
CA CYS A 548 -25.27 -17.93 25.06
C CYS A 548 -24.25 -18.40 26.10
N ALA A 549 -23.12 -17.73 26.23
CA ALA A 549 -22.09 -18.12 27.21
C ALA A 549 -22.58 -18.10 28.66
N VAL A 550 -23.44 -17.13 29.01
CA VAL A 550 -23.98 -17.00 30.39
C VAL A 550 -25.32 -17.70 30.61
N PHE A 551 -26.04 -18.05 29.55
CA PHE A 551 -27.39 -18.63 29.65
C PHE A 551 -27.46 -19.87 30.57
N PRO A 552 -26.53 -20.86 30.52
CA PRO A 552 -26.60 -22.02 31.41
C PRO A 552 -26.45 -21.66 32.89
N LEU A 553 -25.86 -20.53 33.21
CA LEU A 553 -25.72 -20.06 34.60
C LEU A 553 -27.07 -19.53 35.15
N LEU A 554 -27.89 -18.96 34.28
CA LEU A 554 -29.16 -18.34 34.62
C LEU A 554 -30.33 -19.33 34.60
N THR A 555 -30.27 -20.40 33.78
CA THR A 555 -31.38 -21.34 33.65
C THR A 555 -31.37 -22.43 34.74
N LYS A 556 -32.57 -22.83 35.16
CA LYS A 556 -32.80 -23.99 36.02
C LYS A 556 -32.63 -25.32 35.27
N ALA A 557 -32.61 -25.30 33.93
CA ALA A 557 -32.53 -26.47 33.08
C ALA A 557 -31.21 -27.31 33.26
N ARG A 558 -30.18 -26.73 33.88
CA ARG A 558 -28.93 -27.44 34.24
C ARG A 558 -29.09 -28.37 35.45
N LYS A 559 -30.13 -28.15 36.30
CA LYS A 559 -30.36 -28.98 37.47
C LYS A 559 -30.78 -30.39 37.06
N GLY A 560 -30.10 -31.42 37.62
CA GLY A 560 -30.35 -32.81 37.27
C GLY A 560 -29.69 -33.35 36.01
N LEU A 561 -28.79 -32.59 35.38
CA LEU A 561 -27.96 -33.09 34.28
C LEU A 561 -26.94 -34.13 34.79
N SER A 562 -26.70 -35.17 33.99
CA SER A 562 -25.58 -36.07 34.25
C SER A 562 -24.24 -35.33 34.13
N LYS A 563 -23.19 -35.83 34.80
CA LYS A 563 -21.86 -35.22 34.79
C LYS A 563 -21.33 -34.94 33.36
N SER A 564 -21.53 -35.92 32.41
CA SER A 564 -21.12 -35.75 31.03
C SER A 564 -21.88 -34.64 30.28
N ARG A 565 -23.18 -34.50 30.52
CA ARG A 565 -23.97 -33.40 29.90
C ARG A 565 -23.64 -32.06 30.49
N LEU A 566 -23.40 -31.98 31.81
CA LEU A 566 -22.93 -30.75 32.45
C LEU A 566 -21.57 -30.35 31.87
N PHE A 567 -20.64 -31.31 31.71
CA PHE A 567 -19.35 -31.06 31.09
C PHE A 567 -19.47 -30.50 29.67
N LEU A 568 -20.31 -31.13 28.80
CA LEU A 568 -20.56 -30.61 27.45
C LEU A 568 -21.21 -29.21 27.46
N THR A 569 -22.09 -28.93 28.43
CA THR A 569 -22.69 -27.59 28.58
C THR A 569 -21.62 -26.54 28.92
N VAL A 570 -20.71 -26.86 29.85
CA VAL A 570 -19.58 -25.99 30.20
C VAL A 570 -18.67 -25.77 29.01
N LEU A 571 -18.30 -26.81 28.26
CA LEU A 571 -17.46 -26.69 27.06
C LEU A 571 -18.13 -25.81 25.99
N THR A 572 -19.45 -25.91 25.81
CA THR A 572 -20.19 -25.07 24.86
C THR A 572 -20.16 -23.59 25.29
N SER A 573 -20.33 -23.29 26.59
CA SER A 573 -20.18 -21.95 27.11
C SER A 573 -18.75 -21.41 26.95
N LEU A 574 -17.74 -22.23 27.23
CA LEU A 574 -16.34 -21.85 27.05
C LEU A 574 -16.01 -21.57 25.58
N SER A 575 -16.52 -22.40 24.65
CA SER A 575 -16.35 -22.18 23.21
C SER A 575 -16.93 -20.82 22.80
N ALA A 576 -18.15 -20.48 23.26
CA ALA A 576 -18.76 -19.18 23.01
C ALA A 576 -17.91 -18.02 23.57
N LEU A 577 -17.43 -18.13 24.82
CA LEU A 577 -16.58 -17.12 25.47
C LEU A 577 -15.27 -16.91 24.71
N VAL A 578 -14.61 -17.97 24.26
CA VAL A 578 -13.37 -17.89 23.50
C VAL A 578 -13.59 -17.16 22.17
N ILE A 579 -14.68 -17.44 21.46
CA ILE A 579 -15.00 -16.74 20.20
C ILE A 579 -15.31 -15.26 20.47
N VAL A 580 -16.07 -14.94 21.52
CA VAL A 580 -16.33 -13.55 21.93
C VAL A 580 -15.03 -12.84 22.29
N ALA A 581 -14.16 -13.47 23.06
CA ALA A 581 -12.86 -12.92 23.42
C ALA A 581 -12.00 -12.59 22.18
N ASN A 582 -12.04 -13.46 21.15
CA ASN A 582 -11.38 -13.18 19.88
C ASN A 582 -12.00 -12.00 19.11
N ILE A 583 -13.35 -11.92 19.05
CA ILE A 583 -14.03 -10.78 18.41
C ILE A 583 -13.61 -9.47 19.11
N LEU A 584 -13.48 -9.46 20.44
CA LEU A 584 -13.04 -8.30 21.21
C LEU A 584 -11.54 -8.02 21.01
N TYR A 585 -10.68 -9.03 21.07
CA TYR A 585 -9.22 -8.90 20.93
C TYR A 585 -8.83 -8.31 19.58
N TRP A 586 -9.49 -8.75 18.50
CA TRP A 586 -9.27 -8.27 17.14
C TRP A 586 -10.17 -7.10 16.76
N SER A 587 -10.91 -6.53 17.70
CA SER A 587 -11.84 -5.41 17.49
C SER A 587 -12.82 -5.62 16.32
N LEU A 588 -13.15 -6.87 15.97
CA LEU A 588 -14.01 -7.21 14.83
C LEU A 588 -15.46 -6.66 14.97
N TYR A 589 -15.85 -6.18 16.14
CA TYR A 589 -17.14 -5.56 16.41
C TYR A 589 -17.20 -4.08 16.03
N GLN A 590 -16.08 -3.45 15.73
CA GLN A 590 -15.97 -2.00 15.50
C GLN A 590 -16.35 -1.63 14.05
N PHE A 591 -17.59 -1.92 13.64
CA PHE A 591 -18.08 -1.61 12.29
C PHE A 591 -18.08 -0.11 11.96
N TRP A 592 -18.05 0.74 12.97
CA TRP A 592 -17.97 2.20 12.83
C TRP A 592 -16.54 2.70 12.55
N ALA A 593 -15.55 1.83 12.65
CA ALA A 593 -14.14 2.17 12.41
C ALA A 593 -13.69 1.92 10.94
N LEU A 594 -14.66 1.79 10.03
CA LEU A 594 -14.42 1.52 8.60
C LEU A 594 -15.26 2.42 7.70
#